data_16f07d4df4b5ceff50f047f2e3b417b4
#
_entry.id   16f07d4df4b5ceff50f047f2e3b417b4
#
_cell.length_a   1.000
_cell.length_b   1.000
_cell.length_c   1.000
_cell.angle_alpha   90.00
_cell.angle_beta   90.00
_cell.angle_gamma   90.00
#
_symmetry.space_group_name_H-M   'P 1'
#
loop_
_entity.id
_entity.type
_entity.pdbx_description
1 polymer ?
#
loop_
_entity_poly.entity_id
_entity_poly.type
_entity_poly.pdbx_seq_one_letter_code
_entity_poly.pdbx_strand_id
1 'polypeptide(L)'
;MKKVLVTGGTIFVSRYIAEYYVAKGYEVYVLNRNSREQSKGVKLIQADRHNLGEVLRSFCFDVVIDTAYNSDDINKLLDALGNYKDYILVSSSAVYPEYATQPFNESTVLGENKYWGKYGTDKIDAEKALLRRSPNAYILRPPYLYGQMNNVYREAFVFDCALQDKCFYLPKDGEMKLQFFHVEDLCRFIDVLLDKRPQQHIYNVGNSEGISI
;
A
#
# COMPACT_ATOMS: atom_id res chain seq x y z
N MET A 1 19.90 4.08 14.42
CA MET A 1 18.43 4.17 14.24
C MET A 1 18.12 3.81 12.80
N LYS A 2 17.17 2.92 12.55
CA LYS A 2 16.83 2.52 11.19
C LYS A 2 16.12 3.66 10.45
N LYS A 3 16.44 3.85 9.17
CA LYS A 3 15.88 4.88 8.30
C LYS A 3 14.85 4.29 7.36
N VAL A 4 13.64 4.82 7.39
CA VAL A 4 12.53 4.38 6.55
C VAL A 4 12.12 5.52 5.63
N LEU A 5 12.01 5.25 4.33
CA LEU A 5 11.37 6.14 3.37
C LEU A 5 9.95 5.65 3.10
N VAL A 6 8.95 6.53 3.26
CA VAL A 6 7.57 6.26 2.87
C VAL A 6 7.18 7.24 1.77
N THR A 7 6.76 6.75 0.61
CA THR A 7 6.24 7.64 -0.43
C THR A 7 4.82 8.09 -0.09
N GLY A 8 4.54 9.38 -0.27
CA GLY A 8 3.31 10.02 0.19
C GLY A 8 3.39 10.45 1.66
N GLY A 9 2.87 9.68 2.59
CA GLY A 9 2.95 9.96 4.03
C GLY A 9 1.93 10.95 4.58
N THR A 10 0.93 11.37 3.80
CA THR A 10 -0.06 12.38 4.22
C THR A 10 -1.52 11.92 4.14
N ILE A 11 -1.78 10.78 3.52
CA ILE A 11 -3.13 10.23 3.33
C ILE A 11 -3.14 8.76 3.72
N PHE A 12 -4.12 8.35 4.48
CA PHE A 12 -4.49 7.01 4.89
C PHE A 12 -3.29 6.03 5.03
N VAL A 13 -3.15 5.06 4.12
CA VAL A 13 -2.17 3.95 4.25
C VAL A 13 -0.74 4.47 4.44
N SER A 14 -0.28 5.37 3.58
CA SER A 14 1.07 5.90 3.66
C SER A 14 1.30 6.76 4.91
N ARG A 15 0.28 7.50 5.35
CA ARG A 15 0.32 8.28 6.59
C ARG A 15 0.38 7.35 7.80
N TYR A 16 -0.48 6.34 7.86
CA TYR A 16 -0.50 5.39 8.96
C TYR A 16 0.84 4.65 9.08
N ILE A 17 1.40 4.19 7.97
CA ILE A 17 2.72 3.55 7.94
C ILE A 17 3.80 4.50 8.49
N ALA A 18 3.80 5.76 8.06
CA ALA A 18 4.78 6.73 8.54
C ALA A 18 4.67 6.96 10.06
N GLU A 19 3.46 7.17 10.58
CA GLU A 19 3.20 7.36 12.01
C GLU A 19 3.54 6.10 12.83
N TYR A 20 3.23 4.91 12.31
CA TYR A 20 3.56 3.64 12.94
C TYR A 20 5.06 3.47 13.14
N TYR A 21 5.88 3.75 12.12
CA TYR A 21 7.33 3.64 12.25
C TYR A 21 7.95 4.76 13.09
N VAL A 22 7.37 5.97 13.10
CA VAL A 22 7.75 7.02 14.07
C VAL A 22 7.53 6.55 15.50
N ALA A 23 6.36 5.98 15.80
CA ALA A 23 6.03 5.46 17.12
C ALA A 23 6.98 4.32 17.58
N LYS A 24 7.52 3.56 16.62
CA LYS A 24 8.56 2.52 16.87
C LYS A 24 9.98 3.07 17.01
N GLY A 25 10.16 4.38 16.94
CA GLY A 25 11.47 5.02 17.12
C GLY A 25 12.37 4.96 15.88
N TYR A 26 11.81 4.76 14.69
CA TYR A 26 12.58 4.83 13.44
C TYR A 26 12.75 6.29 13.00
N GLU A 27 13.77 6.54 12.23
CA GLU A 27 13.96 7.81 11.51
C GLU A 27 13.16 7.74 10.20
N VAL A 28 11.97 8.36 10.20
CA VAL A 28 11.03 8.25 9.08
C VAL A 28 11.10 9.47 8.18
N TYR A 29 11.35 9.21 6.92
CA TYR A 29 11.28 10.20 5.85
C TYR A 29 10.02 10.00 5.03
N VAL A 30 9.36 11.08 4.66
CA VAL A 30 8.20 11.04 3.75
C VAL A 30 8.52 11.85 2.50
N LEU A 31 8.22 11.28 1.34
CA LEU A 31 8.47 11.91 0.04
C LEU A 31 7.14 12.38 -0.56
N ASN A 32 6.92 13.69 -0.60
CA ASN A 32 5.72 14.29 -1.19
C ASN A 32 5.92 15.75 -1.56
N ARG A 33 4.93 16.36 -2.22
CA ARG A 33 4.95 17.75 -2.68
C ARG A 33 4.67 18.80 -1.61
N ASN A 34 4.50 18.38 -0.35
CA ASN A 34 4.14 19.25 0.78
C ASN A 34 2.81 20.03 0.60
N SER A 35 1.86 19.41 -0.06
CA SER A 35 0.53 20.01 -0.28
C SER A 35 -0.44 19.79 0.90
N ARG A 36 -0.04 19.07 1.92
CA ARG A 36 -0.79 18.75 3.13
C ARG A 36 0.13 18.80 4.34
N GLU A 37 -0.47 18.99 5.51
CA GLU A 37 0.24 18.93 6.78
C GLU A 37 0.92 17.57 6.96
N GLN A 38 2.15 17.60 7.44
CA GLN A 38 2.95 16.40 7.71
C GLN A 38 2.65 15.86 9.10
N SER A 39 2.72 14.55 9.26
CA SER A 39 2.59 13.91 10.57
C SER A 39 3.75 14.31 11.49
N LYS A 40 3.46 14.37 12.80
CA LYS A 40 4.49 14.69 13.80
C LYS A 40 5.59 13.62 13.81
N GLY A 41 6.83 14.05 13.82
CA GLY A 41 8.01 13.17 13.93
C GLY A 41 8.56 12.65 12.60
N VAL A 42 7.90 12.92 11.47
CA VAL A 42 8.46 12.60 10.15
C VAL A 42 9.41 13.70 9.66
N LYS A 43 10.33 13.34 8.79
CA LYS A 43 11.21 14.25 8.05
C LYS A 43 10.73 14.34 6.60
N LEU A 44 10.35 15.53 6.17
CA LEU A 44 9.89 15.75 4.80
C LEU A 44 11.07 15.81 3.82
N ILE A 45 10.97 15.03 2.76
CA ILE A 45 11.72 15.24 1.51
C ILE A 45 10.71 15.80 0.50
N GLN A 46 10.75 17.13 0.33
CA GLN A 46 9.81 17.80 -0.55
C GLN A 46 10.26 17.65 -1.99
N ALA A 47 9.51 16.88 -2.77
CA ALA A 47 9.73 16.73 -4.20
C ALA A 47 8.47 16.23 -4.90
N ASP A 48 8.41 16.48 -6.21
CA ASP A 48 7.44 15.82 -7.08
C ASP A 48 8.00 14.46 -7.49
N ARG A 49 7.22 13.38 -7.27
CA ARG A 49 7.59 12.02 -7.65
C ARG A 49 8.00 11.89 -9.11
N HIS A 50 7.41 12.70 -9.98
CA HIS A 50 7.72 12.68 -11.42
C HIS A 50 8.93 13.51 -11.82
N ASN A 51 9.53 14.23 -10.87
CA ASN A 51 10.72 15.04 -11.08
C ASN A 51 11.63 15.05 -9.84
N LEU A 52 12.19 13.89 -9.51
CA LEU A 52 13.01 13.70 -8.31
C LEU A 52 14.46 14.17 -8.46
N GLY A 53 15.02 14.11 -9.67
CA GLY A 53 16.43 14.43 -9.88
C GLY A 53 17.34 13.63 -8.92
N GLU A 54 18.25 14.31 -8.25
CA GLU A 54 19.23 13.73 -7.34
C GLU A 54 18.83 13.81 -5.84
N VAL A 55 17.58 14.21 -5.54
CA VAL A 55 17.16 14.54 -4.17
C VAL A 55 17.29 13.36 -3.18
N LEU A 56 17.25 12.13 -3.67
CA LEU A 56 17.37 10.93 -2.84
C LEU A 56 18.77 10.28 -2.92
N ARG A 57 19.66 10.76 -3.81
CA ARG A 57 20.92 10.09 -4.11
C ARG A 57 21.87 9.95 -2.91
N SER A 58 21.89 10.93 -2.04
CA SER A 58 22.76 10.94 -0.85
C SER A 58 22.21 10.15 0.33
N PHE A 59 20.98 9.68 0.25
CA PHE A 59 20.35 8.93 1.33
C PHE A 59 20.67 7.43 1.24
N CYS A 60 20.81 6.82 2.42
CA CYS A 60 20.83 5.37 2.60
C CYS A 60 19.66 4.99 3.47
N PHE A 61 18.69 4.26 2.92
CA PHE A 61 17.51 3.80 3.63
C PHE A 61 17.63 2.32 4.02
N ASP A 62 17.24 1.98 5.24
CA ASP A 62 17.08 0.57 5.59
C ASP A 62 15.85 -0.03 4.90
N VAL A 63 14.78 0.76 4.77
CA VAL A 63 13.54 0.32 4.13
C VAL A 63 12.94 1.44 3.29
N VAL A 64 12.50 1.10 2.09
CA VAL A 64 11.63 1.92 1.25
C VAL A 64 10.25 1.28 1.22
N ILE A 65 9.22 2.01 1.63
CA ILE A 65 7.82 1.57 1.56
C ILE A 65 7.10 2.47 0.57
N ASP A 66 6.72 1.88 -0.54
CA ASP A 66 6.18 2.60 -1.68
C ASP A 66 4.71 2.26 -1.94
N THR A 67 3.93 3.29 -2.20
CA THR A 67 2.52 3.19 -2.59
C THR A 67 2.30 3.56 -4.06
N ALA A 68 3.28 3.30 -4.92
CA ALA A 68 3.26 3.60 -6.36
C ALA A 68 1.99 3.09 -7.04
N TYR A 69 1.51 3.84 -8.02
CA TYR A 69 0.34 3.47 -8.81
C TYR A 69 0.72 2.70 -10.08
N ASN A 70 1.80 3.07 -10.75
CA ASN A 70 2.16 2.55 -12.06
C ASN A 70 3.68 2.35 -12.22
N SER A 71 4.08 1.86 -13.39
CA SER A 71 5.49 1.59 -13.69
C SER A 71 6.37 2.84 -13.77
N ASP A 72 5.83 3.99 -14.18
CA ASP A 72 6.56 5.26 -14.23
C ASP A 72 6.94 5.72 -12.81
N ASP A 73 5.99 5.60 -11.87
CA ASP A 73 6.23 5.85 -10.45
C ASP A 73 7.40 5.03 -9.89
N ILE A 74 7.42 3.73 -10.20
CA ILE A 74 8.49 2.82 -9.76
C ILE A 74 9.83 3.22 -10.37
N ASN A 75 9.86 3.42 -11.68
CA ASN A 75 11.10 3.72 -12.40
C ASN A 75 11.73 5.02 -11.92
N LYS A 76 10.96 6.09 -11.82
CA LYS A 76 11.43 7.40 -11.35
C LYS A 76 11.95 7.36 -9.92
N LEU A 77 11.28 6.62 -9.04
CA LEU A 77 11.77 6.48 -7.67
C LEU A 77 13.10 5.70 -7.63
N LEU A 78 13.18 4.57 -8.34
CA LEU A 78 14.40 3.75 -8.37
C LEU A 78 15.57 4.47 -9.05
N ASP A 79 15.31 5.34 -10.03
CA ASP A 79 16.35 6.16 -10.68
C ASP A 79 16.94 7.21 -9.72
N ALA A 80 16.11 7.76 -8.85
CA ALA A 80 16.51 8.81 -7.90
C ALA A 80 17.12 8.25 -6.61
N LEU A 81 16.76 7.02 -6.22
CA LEU A 81 17.23 6.40 -4.97
C LEU A 81 18.76 6.22 -4.99
N GLY A 82 19.38 6.53 -3.84
CA GLY A 82 20.72 6.07 -3.50
C GLY A 82 20.68 4.60 -3.06
N ASN A 83 21.34 4.31 -1.93
CA ASN A 83 21.34 2.96 -1.38
C ASN A 83 20.10 2.67 -0.53
N TYR A 84 19.53 1.50 -0.71
CA TYR A 84 18.50 0.96 0.17
C TYR A 84 18.69 -0.54 0.37
N LYS A 85 18.18 -1.05 1.50
CA LYS A 85 18.33 -2.47 1.85
C LYS A 85 17.11 -3.28 1.46
N ASP A 86 15.94 -2.83 1.88
CA ASP A 86 14.67 -3.51 1.61
C ASP A 86 13.72 -2.56 0.87
N TYR A 87 12.96 -3.10 -0.08
CA TYR A 87 11.91 -2.36 -0.78
C TYR A 87 10.59 -3.12 -0.66
N ILE A 88 9.55 -2.42 -0.25
CA ILE A 88 8.20 -2.97 -0.09
C ILE A 88 7.24 -2.13 -0.91
N LEU A 89 6.56 -2.76 -1.86
CA LEU A 89 5.49 -2.16 -2.64
C LEU A 89 4.14 -2.55 -2.03
N VAL A 90 3.34 -1.57 -1.66
CA VAL A 90 1.92 -1.77 -1.36
C VAL A 90 1.15 -1.73 -2.68
N SER A 91 0.92 -2.92 -3.24
CA SER A 91 0.13 -3.16 -4.44
C SER A 91 -1.36 -3.26 -4.11
N SER A 92 -2.12 -4.12 -4.75
CA SER A 92 -3.54 -4.32 -4.51
C SER A 92 -4.01 -5.68 -5.03
N SER A 93 -5.06 -6.24 -4.44
CA SER A 93 -5.80 -7.38 -5.02
C SER A 93 -6.52 -7.05 -6.34
N ALA A 94 -6.61 -5.78 -6.71
CA ALA A 94 -7.15 -5.33 -8.00
C ALA A 94 -6.35 -5.83 -9.23
N VAL A 95 -5.17 -6.41 -9.00
CA VAL A 95 -4.36 -7.07 -10.05
C VAL A 95 -4.97 -8.38 -10.55
N TYR A 96 -5.95 -8.95 -9.84
CA TYR A 96 -6.63 -10.18 -10.23
C TYR A 96 -7.88 -9.87 -11.05
N PRO A 97 -8.09 -10.55 -12.19
CA PRO A 97 -9.31 -10.38 -12.98
C PRO A 97 -10.52 -10.97 -12.23
N GLU A 98 -11.69 -10.35 -12.39
CA GLU A 98 -12.90 -10.77 -11.67
C GLU A 98 -13.41 -12.16 -12.05
N TYR A 99 -13.02 -12.67 -13.22
CA TYR A 99 -13.40 -13.99 -13.70
C TYR A 99 -12.50 -15.12 -13.19
N ALA A 100 -11.38 -14.79 -12.54
CA ALA A 100 -10.49 -15.82 -12.01
C ALA A 100 -11.14 -16.55 -10.82
N THR A 101 -10.82 -17.84 -10.71
CA THR A 101 -11.36 -18.68 -9.64
C THR A 101 -10.85 -18.22 -8.26
N GLN A 102 -11.77 -17.99 -7.35
CA GLN A 102 -11.47 -17.65 -5.96
C GLN A 102 -11.38 -18.90 -5.07
N PRO A 103 -10.61 -18.88 -3.98
CA PRO A 103 -9.80 -17.74 -3.50
C PRO A 103 -8.57 -17.51 -4.37
N PHE A 104 -8.20 -16.25 -4.59
CA PHE A 104 -6.95 -15.91 -5.28
C PHE A 104 -5.75 -16.27 -4.44
N ASN A 105 -4.71 -16.81 -5.07
CA ASN A 105 -3.39 -16.99 -4.50
C ASN A 105 -2.35 -16.24 -5.35
N GLU A 106 -1.11 -16.20 -4.88
CA GLU A 106 -0.05 -15.41 -5.52
C GLU A 106 0.35 -15.92 -6.92
N SER A 107 0.03 -17.18 -7.23
CA SER A 107 0.22 -17.78 -8.56
C SER A 107 -0.95 -17.56 -9.53
N THR A 108 -2.07 -17.02 -9.06
CA THR A 108 -3.21 -16.67 -9.90
C THR A 108 -2.78 -15.68 -10.98
N VAL A 109 -3.17 -15.96 -12.23
CA VAL A 109 -2.82 -15.11 -13.38
C VAL A 109 -3.35 -13.70 -13.18
N LEU A 110 -2.48 -12.71 -13.36
CA LEU A 110 -2.84 -11.30 -13.29
C LEU A 110 -3.49 -10.85 -14.59
N GLY A 111 -4.43 -9.94 -14.49
CA GLY A 111 -5.13 -9.45 -15.66
C GLY A 111 -6.03 -8.25 -15.38
N GLU A 112 -6.60 -7.72 -16.45
CA GLU A 112 -7.56 -6.63 -16.36
C GLU A 112 -8.79 -7.09 -15.55
N ASN A 113 -9.25 -6.19 -14.70
CA ASN A 113 -10.46 -6.36 -13.91
C ASN A 113 -11.46 -5.27 -14.32
N LYS A 114 -12.65 -5.66 -14.78
CA LYS A 114 -13.65 -4.72 -15.31
C LYS A 114 -14.13 -3.69 -14.27
N TYR A 115 -14.02 -3.99 -12.98
CA TYR A 115 -14.42 -3.07 -11.91
C TYR A 115 -13.33 -2.09 -11.52
N TRP A 116 -12.05 -2.48 -11.68
CA TRP A 116 -10.89 -1.68 -11.32
C TRP A 116 -10.22 -1.00 -12.51
N GLY A 117 -10.49 -1.49 -13.73
CA GLY A 117 -9.99 -0.93 -14.98
C GLY A 117 -8.49 -0.62 -14.94
N LYS A 118 -8.15 0.58 -15.34
CA LYS A 118 -6.74 1.05 -15.41
C LYS A 118 -5.99 0.96 -14.08
N TYR A 119 -6.66 1.11 -12.94
CA TYR A 119 -6.01 0.99 -11.64
C TYR A 119 -5.37 -0.39 -11.44
N GLY A 120 -6.09 -1.47 -11.78
CA GLY A 120 -5.57 -2.84 -11.68
C GLY A 120 -4.38 -3.07 -12.60
N THR A 121 -4.51 -2.68 -13.87
CA THR A 121 -3.43 -2.87 -14.87
C THR A 121 -2.20 -2.01 -14.57
N ASP A 122 -2.38 -0.78 -14.09
CA ASP A 122 -1.28 0.08 -13.65
C ASP A 122 -0.50 -0.55 -12.48
N LYS A 123 -1.21 -1.17 -11.51
CA LYS A 123 -0.56 -1.91 -10.43
C LYS A 123 0.21 -3.13 -10.93
N ILE A 124 -0.32 -3.88 -11.88
CA ILE A 124 0.40 -5.00 -12.52
C ILE A 124 1.71 -4.50 -13.16
N ASP A 125 1.66 -3.39 -13.87
CA ASP A 125 2.84 -2.83 -14.52
C ASP A 125 3.86 -2.28 -13.50
N ALA A 126 3.39 -1.73 -12.38
CA ALA A 126 4.25 -1.33 -11.26
C ALA A 126 4.99 -2.55 -10.66
N GLU A 127 4.28 -3.65 -10.38
CA GLU A 127 4.88 -4.88 -9.87
C GLU A 127 5.95 -5.43 -10.83
N LYS A 128 5.63 -5.51 -12.12
CA LYS A 128 6.58 -5.97 -13.16
C LYS A 128 7.80 -5.06 -13.27
N ALA A 129 7.62 -3.74 -13.21
CA ALA A 129 8.71 -2.78 -13.26
C ALA A 129 9.64 -2.92 -12.04
N LEU A 130 9.07 -3.08 -10.85
CA LEU A 130 9.82 -3.26 -9.62
C LEU A 130 10.65 -4.55 -9.64
N LEU A 131 10.03 -5.69 -9.95
CA LEU A 131 10.71 -6.99 -9.94
C LEU A 131 11.84 -7.08 -10.97
N ARG A 132 11.72 -6.40 -12.11
CA ARG A 132 12.81 -6.34 -13.09
C ARG A 132 14.05 -5.61 -12.58
N ARG A 133 13.88 -4.62 -11.71
CA ARG A 133 14.97 -3.75 -11.22
C ARG A 133 15.41 -4.09 -9.80
N SER A 134 14.51 -4.62 -9.00
CA SER A 134 14.73 -5.02 -7.60
C SER A 134 14.05 -6.38 -7.34
N PRO A 135 14.65 -7.48 -7.82
CA PRO A 135 14.00 -8.81 -7.76
C PRO A 135 13.77 -9.32 -6.33
N ASN A 136 14.47 -8.74 -5.35
CA ASN A 136 14.31 -9.07 -3.93
C ASN A 136 13.30 -8.16 -3.20
N ALA A 137 12.58 -7.29 -3.92
CA ALA A 137 11.55 -6.46 -3.33
C ALA A 137 10.34 -7.29 -2.91
N TYR A 138 9.69 -6.89 -1.82
CA TYR A 138 8.42 -7.47 -1.39
C TYR A 138 7.25 -6.73 -2.01
N ILE A 139 6.26 -7.49 -2.45
CA ILE A 139 5.00 -6.97 -3.01
C ILE A 139 3.85 -7.47 -2.14
N LEU A 140 3.06 -6.54 -1.62
CA LEU A 140 1.89 -6.82 -0.82
C LEU A 140 0.63 -6.47 -1.61
N ARG A 141 -0.30 -7.43 -1.74
CA ARG A 141 -1.56 -7.28 -2.45
C ARG A 141 -2.72 -7.29 -1.46
N PRO A 142 -2.97 -6.17 -0.76
CA PRO A 142 -4.11 -6.09 0.16
C PRO A 142 -5.43 -6.04 -0.61
N PRO A 143 -6.51 -6.55 0.02
CA PRO A 143 -7.88 -6.29 -0.40
C PRO A 143 -8.30 -4.88 0.04
N TYR A 144 -9.54 -4.70 0.53
CA TYR A 144 -9.97 -3.42 1.09
C TYR A 144 -9.24 -3.12 2.40
N LEU A 145 -8.27 -2.20 2.34
CA LEU A 145 -7.66 -1.65 3.55
C LEU A 145 -8.68 -0.75 4.27
N TYR A 146 -8.73 -0.85 5.59
CA TYR A 146 -9.57 -0.03 6.43
C TYR A 146 -8.85 0.38 7.71
N GLY A 147 -9.44 1.28 8.47
CA GLY A 147 -8.91 1.74 9.74
C GLY A 147 -8.81 3.26 9.82
N GLN A 148 -8.09 3.74 10.83
CA GLN A 148 -7.96 5.16 11.11
C GLN A 148 -7.41 5.93 9.91
N MET A 149 -7.90 7.14 9.71
CA MET A 149 -7.52 8.05 8.64
C MET A 149 -7.89 7.57 7.22
N ASN A 150 -8.75 6.54 7.10
CA ASN A 150 -9.26 6.17 5.79
C ASN A 150 -10.00 7.34 5.16
N ASN A 151 -9.57 7.72 3.95
CA ASN A 151 -10.16 8.82 3.19
C ASN A 151 -11.26 8.36 2.22
N VAL A 152 -11.52 7.05 2.16
CA VAL A 152 -12.62 6.49 1.37
C VAL A 152 -13.82 6.30 2.28
N TYR A 153 -14.91 7.01 1.96
CA TYR A 153 -16.18 6.92 2.70
C TYR A 153 -16.90 5.61 2.37
N ARG A 154 -16.46 4.53 2.99
CA ARG A 154 -16.94 3.15 2.77
C ARG A 154 -17.45 2.56 4.08
N GLU A 155 -16.56 2.06 4.95
CA GLU A 155 -16.95 1.59 6.27
C GLU A 155 -17.54 2.71 7.14
N ALA A 156 -17.04 3.92 7.02
CA ALA A 156 -17.59 5.07 7.72
C ALA A 156 -19.06 5.35 7.35
N PHE A 157 -19.47 5.07 6.12
CA PHE A 157 -20.86 5.18 5.70
C PHE A 157 -21.79 4.27 6.54
N VAL A 158 -21.37 3.03 6.77
CA VAL A 158 -22.16 2.08 7.57
C VAL A 158 -22.27 2.55 9.02
N PHE A 159 -21.16 3.02 9.60
CA PHE A 159 -21.17 3.57 10.96
C PHE A 159 -22.03 4.83 11.08
N ASP A 160 -21.96 5.74 10.11
CA ASP A 160 -22.79 6.94 10.09
C ASP A 160 -24.28 6.62 9.96
N CYS A 161 -24.65 5.61 9.17
CA CYS A 161 -26.02 5.14 9.08
C CYS A 161 -26.47 4.60 10.43
N ALA A 162 -25.68 3.75 11.08
CA ALA A 162 -26.03 3.19 12.39
C ALA A 162 -26.14 4.26 13.48
N LEU A 163 -25.23 5.23 13.51
CA LEU A 163 -25.27 6.32 14.51
C LEU A 163 -26.44 7.30 14.31
N GLN A 164 -26.93 7.43 13.08
CA GLN A 164 -28.03 8.36 12.73
C GLN A 164 -29.37 7.63 12.56
N ASP A 165 -29.45 6.34 12.90
CA ASP A 165 -30.64 5.50 12.71
C ASP A 165 -31.19 5.55 11.27
N LYS A 166 -30.27 5.56 10.30
CA LYS A 166 -30.61 5.61 8.87
C LYS A 166 -30.53 4.23 8.24
N CYS A 167 -31.54 3.90 7.46
CA CYS A 167 -31.52 2.72 6.61
C CYS A 167 -30.58 2.95 5.43
N PHE A 168 -29.93 1.86 4.96
CA PHE A 168 -29.24 1.81 3.67
C PHE A 168 -29.57 0.52 2.94
N TYR A 169 -29.44 0.53 1.62
CA TYR A 169 -29.74 -0.62 0.80
C TYR A 169 -28.55 -1.57 0.76
N LEU A 170 -28.79 -2.84 1.07
CA LEU A 170 -27.79 -3.90 0.87
C LEU A 170 -27.79 -4.33 -0.59
N PRO A 171 -26.59 -4.54 -1.19
CA PRO A 171 -26.49 -5.14 -2.51
C PRO A 171 -27.10 -6.56 -2.49
N LYS A 172 -28.01 -6.85 -3.43
CA LYS A 172 -28.70 -8.14 -3.55
C LYS A 172 -29.37 -8.54 -2.22
N ASP A 173 -28.93 -9.66 -1.65
CA ASP A 173 -29.44 -10.30 -0.42
C ASP A 173 -28.55 -10.09 0.82
N GLY A 174 -27.46 -9.32 0.68
CA GLY A 174 -26.48 -9.13 1.75
C GLY A 174 -25.44 -10.26 1.89
N GLU A 175 -25.56 -11.32 1.10
CA GLU A 175 -24.66 -12.48 1.17
C GLU A 175 -23.31 -12.25 0.44
N MET A 176 -23.16 -11.10 -0.20
CA MET A 176 -21.89 -10.74 -0.87
C MET A 176 -20.79 -10.59 0.17
N LYS A 177 -19.74 -11.39 0.03
CA LYS A 177 -18.58 -11.34 0.93
C LYS A 177 -17.55 -10.32 0.46
N LEU A 178 -17.13 -9.46 1.38
CA LEU A 178 -16.01 -8.56 1.22
C LEU A 178 -14.85 -9.00 2.11
N GLN A 179 -13.63 -8.86 1.62
CA GLN A 179 -12.45 -9.12 2.40
C GLN A 179 -11.80 -7.78 2.80
N PHE A 180 -11.55 -7.62 4.07
CA PHE A 180 -10.95 -6.43 4.65
C PHE A 180 -9.60 -6.77 5.30
N PHE A 181 -8.72 -5.79 5.37
CA PHE A 181 -7.48 -5.88 6.11
C PHE A 181 -7.19 -4.57 6.84
N HIS A 182 -6.96 -4.64 8.15
CA HIS A 182 -6.71 -3.44 8.93
C HIS A 182 -5.32 -2.86 8.61
N VAL A 183 -5.21 -1.54 8.50
CA VAL A 183 -3.95 -0.88 8.13
C VAL A 183 -2.82 -1.13 9.14
N GLU A 184 -3.15 -1.32 10.42
CA GLU A 184 -2.17 -1.71 11.44
C GLU A 184 -1.63 -3.12 11.21
N ASP A 185 -2.48 -4.06 10.81
CA ASP A 185 -2.05 -5.43 10.52
C ASP A 185 -1.16 -5.48 9.27
N LEU A 186 -1.39 -4.59 8.30
CA LEU A 186 -0.45 -4.39 7.19
C LEU A 186 0.93 -3.97 7.72
N CYS A 187 1.00 -3.02 8.65
CA CYS A 187 2.26 -2.59 9.25
C CYS A 187 2.95 -3.72 10.04
N ARG A 188 2.18 -4.49 10.82
CA ARG A 188 2.68 -5.67 11.56
C ARG A 188 3.20 -6.75 10.61
N PHE A 189 2.53 -6.96 9.49
CA PHE A 189 2.99 -7.90 8.47
C PHE A 189 4.30 -7.42 7.82
N ILE A 190 4.45 -6.13 7.53
CA ILE A 190 5.71 -5.55 7.06
C ILE A 190 6.83 -5.81 8.08
N ASP A 191 6.58 -5.64 9.38
CA ASP A 191 7.57 -5.94 10.42
C ASP A 191 8.01 -7.40 10.37
N VAL A 192 7.07 -8.34 10.20
CA VAL A 192 7.39 -9.78 10.08
C VAL A 192 8.27 -10.04 8.86
N LEU A 193 7.98 -9.43 7.70
CA LEU A 193 8.81 -9.56 6.51
C LEU A 193 10.23 -9.04 6.73
N LEU A 194 10.35 -7.88 7.36
CA LEU A 194 11.66 -7.27 7.64
C LEU A 194 12.48 -8.04 8.69
N ASP A 195 11.83 -8.75 9.59
CA ASP A 195 12.46 -9.60 10.61
C ASP A 195 12.85 -10.97 10.02
N LYS A 196 11.91 -11.65 9.39
CA LYS A 196 12.06 -13.04 8.93
C LYS A 196 12.76 -13.18 7.58
N ARG A 197 12.65 -12.17 6.71
CA ARG A 197 13.23 -12.15 5.35
C ARG A 197 12.97 -13.45 4.57
N PRO A 198 11.69 -13.82 4.38
CA PRO A 198 11.33 -15.05 3.71
C PRO A 198 11.74 -15.02 2.23
N GLN A 199 11.90 -16.19 1.63
CA GLN A 199 12.23 -16.33 0.21
C GLN A 199 11.06 -15.98 -0.73
N GLN A 200 9.86 -16.09 -0.24
CA GLN A 200 8.68 -15.59 -0.98
C GLN A 200 8.66 -14.07 -0.95
N HIS A 201 8.42 -13.46 -2.11
CA HIS A 201 8.46 -12.00 -2.26
C HIS A 201 7.11 -11.37 -2.58
N ILE A 202 6.10 -12.16 -2.93
CA ILE A 202 4.75 -11.67 -3.24
C ILE A 202 3.78 -12.29 -2.25
N TYR A 203 2.91 -11.46 -1.66
CA TYR A 203 1.93 -11.88 -0.66
C TYR A 203 0.56 -11.26 -0.90
N ASN A 204 -0.45 -12.10 -0.94
CA ASN A 204 -1.82 -11.66 -0.67
C ASN A 204 -1.96 -11.47 0.84
N VAL A 205 -2.30 -10.27 1.26
CA VAL A 205 -2.45 -9.95 2.67
C VAL A 205 -3.90 -9.58 2.96
N GLY A 206 -4.49 -10.21 3.96
CA GLY A 206 -5.90 -10.02 4.29
C GLY A 206 -6.33 -10.95 5.43
N ASN A 207 -7.52 -10.73 5.96
CA ASN A 207 -8.12 -11.70 6.86
C ASN A 207 -8.46 -12.97 6.10
N SER A 208 -8.37 -14.12 6.78
CA SER A 208 -8.70 -15.42 6.17
C SER A 208 -10.16 -15.54 5.78
N GLU A 209 -11.05 -14.80 6.45
CA GLU A 209 -12.48 -14.84 6.25
C GLU A 209 -13.00 -13.54 5.63
N GLY A 210 -13.89 -13.68 4.64
CA GLY A 210 -14.68 -12.56 4.14
C GLY A 210 -15.88 -12.29 5.06
N ILE A 211 -16.26 -11.02 5.13
CA ILE A 211 -17.42 -10.56 5.90
C ILE A 211 -18.58 -10.33 4.92
N SER A 212 -19.76 -10.87 5.21
CA SER A 212 -20.98 -10.52 4.49
C SER A 212 -21.40 -9.09 4.83
N ILE A 213 -22.07 -8.44 3.89
CA ILE A 213 -22.54 -7.06 4.08
C ILE A 213 -23.89 -7.07 4.78
#